data_67f803f49c386d7af74961045365587a
#
_entry.id   67f803f49c386d7af74961045365587a
#
_cell.length_a   1.000
_cell.length_b   1.000
_cell.length_c   1.000
_cell.angle_alpha   90.00
_cell.angle_beta   90.00
_cell.angle_gamma   90.00
#
_symmetry.space_group_name_H-M   'P 1'
#
loop_
_entity.id
_entity.type
_entity.pdbx_description
1 polymer ?
#
loop_
_entity_poly.entity_id
_entity_poly.type
_entity_poly.pdbx_seq_one_letter_code
_entity_poly.pdbx_strand_id
1 'polypeptide(L)'
;METHKPYLNPEITLESLANDISVNPRILSQLINETFKKNFKSFILEYRIRESMRILADSKHRNLTILEILYQVGFNSKSAFNNQFKLFTKLTPIEYRSKAIG
;
A
#
# COMPACT_ATOMS: atom_id res chain seq x y z
N MET A 1 -11.60 4.69 -0.32
CA MET A 1 -10.18 4.93 -0.64
C MET A 1 -9.82 4.72 -2.10
N GLU A 2 -10.73 4.14 -2.88
CA GLU A 2 -10.42 3.79 -4.27
C GLU A 2 -10.21 5.01 -5.18
N THR A 3 -10.99 6.07 -4.99
CA THR A 3 -10.89 7.25 -5.84
C THR A 3 -9.85 8.26 -5.36
N HIS A 4 -9.62 8.34 -4.05
CA HIS A 4 -8.75 9.33 -3.46
C HIS A 4 -7.37 8.79 -3.08
N LYS A 5 -7.25 7.52 -2.80
CA LYS A 5 -6.01 6.81 -2.47
C LYS A 5 -5.12 7.52 -1.44
N PRO A 6 -5.66 7.88 -0.27
CA PRO A 6 -4.85 8.55 0.76
C PRO A 6 -3.73 7.67 1.30
N TYR A 7 -3.82 6.35 1.16
CA TYR A 7 -2.79 5.42 1.60
C TYR A 7 -1.48 5.57 0.83
N LEU A 8 -1.47 6.31 -0.28
CA LEU A 8 -0.25 6.60 -1.04
C LEU A 8 0.56 7.74 -0.43
N ASN A 9 -0.04 8.50 0.50
CA ASN A 9 0.67 9.54 1.24
C ASN A 9 1.51 8.87 2.33
N PRO A 10 2.86 8.98 2.29
CA PRO A 10 3.70 8.33 3.30
C PRO A 10 3.50 8.86 4.72
N GLU A 11 2.94 10.06 4.84
CA GLU A 11 2.69 10.72 6.13
C GLU A 11 1.28 10.47 6.67
N ILE A 12 0.52 9.56 6.07
CA ILE A 12 -0.87 9.36 6.49
C ILE A 12 -0.95 8.82 7.92
N THR A 13 -1.90 9.38 8.68
CA THR A 13 -2.19 8.91 10.04
C THR A 13 -3.67 8.55 10.13
N LEU A 14 -4.03 7.83 11.19
CA LEU A 14 -5.44 7.52 11.45
C LEU A 14 -6.26 8.80 11.56
N GLU A 15 -5.71 9.80 12.27
CA GLU A 15 -6.38 11.08 12.49
C GLU A 15 -6.56 11.84 11.17
N SER A 16 -5.54 11.86 10.31
CA SER A 16 -5.63 12.58 9.05
C SER A 16 -6.65 11.92 8.11
N LEU A 17 -6.67 10.59 8.06
CA LEU A 17 -7.64 9.88 7.24
C LEU A 17 -9.07 10.09 7.77
N ALA A 18 -9.24 10.01 9.08
CA ALA A 18 -10.55 10.24 9.69
C ALA A 18 -11.06 11.65 9.40
N ASN A 19 -10.18 12.64 9.45
CA ASN A 19 -10.52 14.02 9.13
C ASN A 19 -10.93 14.16 7.66
N ASP A 20 -10.20 13.53 6.76
CA ASP A 20 -10.49 13.59 5.32
C ASP A 20 -11.87 13.04 4.98
N ILE A 21 -12.32 12.00 5.67
CA ILE A 21 -13.62 11.39 5.41
C ILE A 21 -14.69 11.82 6.42
N SER A 22 -14.37 12.80 7.26
CA SER A 22 -15.30 13.39 8.24
C SER A 22 -15.86 12.37 9.23
N VAL A 23 -14.98 11.51 9.74
CA VAL A 23 -15.34 10.46 10.71
C VAL A 23 -14.47 10.62 11.95
N ASN A 24 -15.01 10.27 13.11
CA ASN A 24 -14.24 10.27 14.35
C ASN A 24 -13.14 9.20 14.27
N PRO A 25 -11.87 9.55 14.64
CA PRO A 25 -10.77 8.57 14.56
C PRO A 25 -11.02 7.27 15.31
N ARG A 26 -11.67 7.34 16.47
CA ARG A 26 -11.98 6.13 17.24
C ARG A 26 -12.96 5.23 16.50
N ILE A 27 -13.96 5.82 15.88
CA ILE A 27 -14.94 5.07 15.08
C ILE A 27 -14.25 4.46 13.85
N LEU A 28 -13.39 5.21 13.18
CA LEU A 28 -12.65 4.70 12.03
C LEU A 28 -11.77 3.52 12.42
N SER A 29 -11.04 3.63 13.53
CA SER A 29 -10.20 2.53 14.03
C SER A 29 -11.04 1.28 14.30
N GLN A 30 -12.18 1.45 14.94
CA GLN A 30 -13.09 0.36 15.26
C GLN A 30 -13.62 -0.31 14.00
N LEU A 31 -14.03 0.48 13.01
CA LEU A 31 -14.53 -0.05 11.73
C LEU A 31 -13.45 -0.86 11.00
N ILE A 32 -12.21 -0.36 10.98
CA ILE A 32 -11.11 -1.07 10.33
C ILE A 32 -10.86 -2.40 11.03
N ASN A 33 -10.82 -2.40 12.36
CA ASN A 33 -10.61 -3.64 13.13
C ASN A 33 -11.74 -4.65 12.91
N GLU A 34 -12.98 -4.20 12.91
CA GLU A 34 -14.13 -5.09 12.77
C GLU A 34 -14.29 -5.60 11.34
N THR A 35 -14.08 -4.74 10.36
CA THR A 35 -14.31 -5.09 8.96
C THR A 35 -13.16 -5.89 8.36
N PHE A 36 -11.92 -5.48 8.63
CA PHE A 36 -10.74 -6.07 8.01
C PHE A 36 -9.91 -6.92 8.95
N LYS A 37 -10.26 -6.96 10.24
CA LYS A 37 -9.51 -7.70 11.27
C LYS A 37 -8.06 -7.26 11.36
N LYS A 38 -7.80 -5.97 11.14
CA LYS A 38 -6.46 -5.37 11.12
C LYS A 38 -6.47 -4.03 11.83
N ASN A 39 -5.29 -3.61 12.35
CA ASN A 39 -5.15 -2.25 12.82
C ASN A 39 -4.91 -1.32 11.62
N PHE A 40 -4.93 -0.01 11.88
CA PHE A 40 -4.78 0.98 10.83
C PHE A 40 -3.48 0.81 10.04
N LYS A 41 -2.36 0.57 10.73
CA LYS A 41 -1.06 0.43 10.09
C LYS A 41 -1.06 -0.74 9.09
N SER A 42 -1.52 -1.90 9.52
CA SER A 42 -1.58 -3.08 8.66
C SER A 42 -2.53 -2.88 7.49
N PHE A 43 -3.66 -2.21 7.75
CA PHE A 43 -4.64 -1.88 6.73
C PHE A 43 -4.02 -1.03 5.62
N ILE A 44 -3.29 0.03 5.99
CA ILE A 44 -2.63 0.92 5.03
C ILE A 44 -1.51 0.20 4.28
N LEU A 45 -0.70 -0.60 4.99
CA LEU A 45 0.39 -1.34 4.36
C LEU A 45 -0.14 -2.30 3.29
N GLU A 46 -1.25 -2.98 3.58
CA GLU A 46 -1.85 -3.90 2.61
C GLU A 46 -2.31 -3.16 1.35
N TYR A 47 -2.96 -2.00 1.50
CA TYR A 47 -3.40 -1.21 0.35
C TYR A 47 -2.21 -0.73 -0.49
N ARG A 48 -1.13 -0.31 0.16
CA ARG A 48 0.09 0.12 -0.54
C ARG A 48 0.70 -1.03 -1.34
N ILE A 49 0.77 -2.21 -0.75
CA ILE A 49 1.32 -3.39 -1.44
C ILE A 49 0.42 -3.78 -2.61
N ARG A 50 -0.90 -3.77 -2.43
CA ARG A 50 -1.82 -4.10 -3.52
C ARG A 50 -1.67 -3.14 -4.69
N GLU A 51 -1.51 -1.85 -4.41
CA GLU A 51 -1.29 -0.86 -5.47
C GLU A 51 0.03 -1.11 -6.19
N SER A 52 1.10 -1.45 -5.45
CA SER A 52 2.38 -1.76 -6.06
C SER A 52 2.29 -3.02 -6.95
N MET A 53 1.52 -4.01 -6.52
CA MET A 53 1.29 -5.21 -7.32
C MET A 53 0.60 -4.87 -8.65
N ARG A 54 -0.39 -3.99 -8.60
CA ARG A 54 -1.08 -3.53 -9.81
C ARG A 54 -0.12 -2.87 -10.79
N ILE A 55 0.75 -1.98 -10.27
CA ILE A 55 1.73 -1.27 -11.10
C ILE A 55 2.76 -2.25 -11.68
N LEU A 56 3.26 -3.16 -10.84
CA LEU A 56 4.27 -4.14 -11.27
C LEU A 56 3.73 -5.09 -12.32
N ALA A 57 2.46 -5.41 -12.28
CA ALA A 57 1.84 -6.33 -13.23
C ALA A 57 1.43 -5.66 -14.55
N ASP A 58 1.46 -4.33 -14.61
CA ASP A 58 1.05 -3.58 -15.79
C ASP A 58 2.24 -3.39 -16.73
N SER A 59 2.17 -3.96 -17.91
CA SER A 59 3.26 -3.90 -18.90
C SER A 59 3.56 -2.45 -19.32
N LYS A 60 2.62 -1.54 -19.17
CA LYS A 60 2.84 -0.12 -19.47
C LYS A 60 3.84 0.52 -18.50
N HIS A 61 4.02 -0.09 -17.34
CA HIS A 61 4.92 0.42 -16.30
C HIS A 61 6.19 -0.40 -16.16
N ARG A 62 6.52 -1.22 -17.17
CA ARG A 62 7.69 -2.11 -17.10
C ARG A 62 9.02 -1.36 -16.93
N ASN A 63 9.07 -0.12 -17.37
CA ASN A 63 10.29 0.69 -17.30
C ASN A 63 10.46 1.43 -15.98
N LEU A 64 9.45 1.40 -15.10
CA LEU A 64 9.59 2.01 -13.77
C LEU A 64 10.51 1.16 -12.91
N THR A 65 11.42 1.83 -12.21
CA THR A 65 12.29 1.13 -11.25
C THR A 65 11.49 0.77 -10.01
N ILE A 66 11.98 -0.21 -9.26
CA ILE A 66 11.36 -0.58 -8.00
C ILE A 66 11.34 0.62 -7.05
N LEU A 67 12.43 1.42 -7.06
CA LEU A 67 12.51 2.60 -6.22
C LEU A 67 11.41 3.62 -6.55
N GLU A 68 11.18 3.87 -7.85
CA GLU A 68 10.12 4.76 -8.29
C GLU A 68 8.74 4.26 -7.84
N ILE A 69 8.51 2.95 -7.96
CA ILE A 69 7.24 2.35 -7.57
C ILE A 69 7.00 2.48 -6.08
N LEU A 70 8.01 2.16 -5.26
CA LEU A 70 7.81 2.21 -3.81
C LEU A 70 7.49 3.62 -3.32
N TYR A 71 8.09 4.65 -3.91
CA TYR A 71 7.75 6.02 -3.55
C TYR A 71 6.35 6.40 -4.02
N GLN A 72 5.93 5.95 -5.20
CA GLN A 72 4.59 6.24 -5.70
C GLN A 72 3.50 5.66 -4.81
N VAL A 73 3.76 4.51 -4.18
CA VAL A 73 2.74 3.86 -3.36
C VAL A 73 2.86 4.18 -1.87
N GLY A 74 3.67 5.19 -1.53
CA GLY A 74 3.69 5.71 -0.16
C GLY A 74 4.76 5.18 0.75
N PHE A 75 5.65 4.31 0.27
CA PHE A 75 6.81 3.88 1.04
C PHE A 75 7.92 4.92 0.90
N ASN A 76 8.77 5.00 1.91
CA ASN A 76 9.94 5.88 1.87
C ASN A 76 11.23 5.13 2.20
N SER A 77 11.17 3.80 2.23
CA SER A 77 12.31 2.95 2.53
C SER A 77 12.25 1.69 1.68
N LYS A 78 13.34 1.40 0.99
CA LYS A 78 13.45 0.19 0.17
C LYS A 78 13.34 -1.07 1.02
N SER A 79 13.97 -1.08 2.19
CA SER A 79 13.91 -2.20 3.12
C SER A 79 12.47 -2.49 3.57
N ALA A 80 11.75 -1.44 3.97
CA ALA A 80 10.38 -1.58 4.44
C ALA A 80 9.50 -2.13 3.32
N PHE A 81 9.65 -1.59 2.11
CA PHE A 81 8.86 -2.05 0.97
C PHE A 81 9.14 -3.51 0.65
N ASN A 82 10.42 -3.88 0.52
CA ASN A 82 10.80 -5.26 0.18
C ASN A 82 10.30 -6.25 1.23
N ASN A 83 10.44 -5.93 2.51
CA ASN A 83 9.99 -6.80 3.59
C ASN A 83 8.48 -7.01 3.57
N GLN A 84 7.73 -5.94 3.43
CA GLN A 84 6.27 -6.01 3.40
C GLN A 84 5.78 -6.71 2.14
N PHE A 85 6.38 -6.43 1.01
CA PHE A 85 6.01 -7.06 -0.25
C PHE A 85 6.21 -8.57 -0.18
N LYS A 86 7.36 -9.01 0.33
CA LYS A 86 7.67 -10.43 0.46
C LYS A 86 6.76 -11.12 1.47
N LEU A 87 6.44 -10.46 2.59
CA LEU A 87 5.51 -11.01 3.56
C LEU A 87 4.13 -11.23 2.94
N PHE A 88 3.69 -10.32 2.09
CA PHE A 88 2.35 -10.36 1.51
C PHE A 88 2.26 -11.31 0.31
N THR A 89 3.26 -11.31 -0.57
CA THR A 89 3.21 -12.05 -1.84
C THR A 89 4.07 -13.31 -1.85
N LYS A 90 4.98 -13.46 -0.89
CA LYS A 90 6.00 -14.53 -0.84
C LYS A 90 7.07 -14.37 -1.91
N LEU A 91 7.07 -13.25 -2.64
CA LEU A 91 8.04 -12.96 -3.69
C LEU A 91 8.66 -11.58 -3.47
N THR A 92 9.85 -11.36 -4.02
CA THR A 92 10.39 -10.01 -4.08
C THR A 92 9.63 -9.22 -5.17
N PRO A 93 9.67 -7.88 -5.13
CA PRO A 93 9.04 -7.09 -6.19
C PRO A 93 9.54 -7.44 -7.59
N ILE A 94 10.85 -7.69 -7.73
CA ILE A 94 11.43 -8.05 -9.03
C ILE A 94 10.92 -9.40 -9.50
N GLU A 95 10.87 -10.38 -8.61
CA GLU A 95 10.33 -11.70 -8.94
C GLU A 95 8.87 -11.63 -9.35
N TYR A 96 8.09 -10.83 -8.60
CA TYR A 96 6.67 -10.66 -8.90
C TYR A 96 6.47 -10.04 -10.27
N ARG A 97 7.21 -8.98 -10.60
CA ARG A 97 7.10 -8.34 -11.92
C ARG A 97 7.48 -9.30 -13.02
N SER A 98 8.54 -10.05 -12.84
CA SER A 98 9.01 -11.02 -13.84
C SER A 98 7.94 -12.06 -14.13
N LYS A 99 7.27 -12.57 -13.11
CA LYS A 99 6.21 -13.57 -13.30
C LYS A 99 4.95 -12.97 -13.90
N ALA A 100 4.62 -11.74 -13.56
CA ALA A 100 3.38 -11.11 -14.01
C ALA A 100 3.45 -10.64 -15.45
N ILE A 101 4.60 -10.12 -15.87
CA ILE A 101 4.77 -9.59 -17.23
C ILE A 101 5.38 -10.63 -18.16
N GLY A 102 6.08 -11.58 -17.60
CA GLY A 102 6.77 -12.58 -18.37
C GLY A 102 8.18 -12.19 -18.64
#